data_df37536b6c555c7e935d488c0d584b4f
#
_entry.id   df37536b6c555c7e935d488c0d584b4f
#
_cell.length_a   1.000
_cell.length_b   1.000
_cell.length_c   1.000
_cell.angle_alpha   90.00
_cell.angle_beta   90.00
_cell.angle_gamma   90.00
#
_symmetry.space_group_name_H-M   'P 1'
#
loop_
_entity.id
_entity.type
_entity.pdbx_description
1 polymer ?
#
loop_
_entity_poly.entity_id
_entity_poly.type
_entity_poly.pdbx_seq_one_letter_code
_entity_poly.pdbx_strand_id
1 'polypeptide(L)'
;MRFPHICIMMNTLSDLSELSVLKGPNSISELRKYASILVIDDNEFAPESSLKRNGYQIQHKIDLDTMKDVEPYDIILCDISGVGKKLGFKNEGAFIIREIHASYPNKRIIAYTSYTYNPNYNQFFSMADFVAPKDLAI
;
A
#
# COMPACT_ATOMS: atom_id res chain seq x y z
N MET A 1 4.82 -7.82 12.71
CA MET A 1 3.61 -7.30 13.38
C MET A 1 2.47 -7.23 12.39
N ARG A 2 1.28 -7.52 12.85
CA ARG A 2 0.09 -7.57 12.01
C ARG A 2 -0.74 -6.31 12.21
N PHE A 3 -1.08 -5.59 11.14
CA PHE A 3 -1.89 -4.37 11.17
C PHE A 3 -3.21 -4.60 10.43
N PRO A 4 -4.18 -5.35 11.00
CA PRO A 4 -5.29 -5.91 10.26
C PRO A 4 -6.22 -4.89 9.60
N HIS A 5 -6.34 -3.70 10.03
CA HIS A 5 -7.25 -2.71 9.43
C HIS A 5 -6.57 -1.42 9.04
N ILE A 6 -5.26 -1.46 8.83
CA ILE A 6 -4.50 -0.23 8.58
C ILE A 6 -4.91 0.47 7.28
N CYS A 7 -5.34 -0.28 6.26
CA CYS A 7 -5.81 0.29 5.00
C CYS A 7 -7.13 1.04 5.17
N ILE A 8 -7.98 0.59 6.09
CA ILE A 8 -9.23 1.25 6.45
C ILE A 8 -8.95 2.57 7.18
N MET A 9 -7.91 2.60 7.99
CA MET A 9 -7.49 3.78 8.76
C MET A 9 -7.12 4.96 7.89
N MET A 10 -6.66 4.72 6.65
CA MET A 10 -6.30 5.79 5.72
C MET A 10 -7.52 6.55 5.19
N ASN A 11 -8.73 6.04 5.41
CA ASN A 11 -9.95 6.71 5.00
C ASN A 11 -10.35 7.86 5.92
N THR A 12 -10.26 7.64 7.23
CA THR A 12 -10.68 8.64 8.21
C THR A 12 -9.80 8.61 9.47
N LEU A 13 -9.70 9.75 10.14
CA LEU A 13 -8.99 9.85 11.42
C LEU A 13 -9.71 9.08 12.55
N SER A 14 -11.02 8.89 12.46
CA SER A 14 -11.78 8.11 13.43
C SER A 14 -11.42 6.64 13.40
N ASP A 15 -11.16 6.09 12.20
CA ASP A 15 -10.73 4.70 12.06
C ASP A 15 -9.37 4.45 12.73
N LEU A 16 -8.47 5.44 12.67
CA LEU A 16 -7.18 5.37 13.35
C LEU A 16 -7.33 5.31 14.88
N SER A 17 -8.24 6.12 15.44
CA SER A 17 -8.46 6.13 16.88
C SER A 17 -9.12 4.84 17.39
N GLU A 18 -10.04 4.27 16.62
CA GLU A 18 -10.66 2.98 16.93
C GLU A 18 -9.64 1.84 16.95
N LEU A 19 -8.69 1.86 16.01
CA LEU A 19 -7.69 0.82 15.95
C LEU A 19 -6.70 0.87 17.11
N SER A 20 -6.39 2.04 17.62
CA SER A 20 -5.50 2.18 18.78
C SER A 20 -6.06 1.51 20.04
N VAL A 21 -7.38 1.30 20.09
CA VAL A 21 -8.09 0.60 21.19
C VAL A 21 -8.03 -0.91 20.99
N LEU A 22 -7.86 -1.35 19.76
CA LEU A 22 -7.82 -2.77 19.44
C LEU A 22 -6.46 -3.36 19.71
N LYS A 23 -5.84 -4.07 20.05
CA LYS A 23 -4.56 -4.73 20.31
C LYS A 23 -3.46 -4.32 19.31
N GLY A 24 -2.46 -3.71 19.79
CA GLY A 24 -1.30 -3.32 19.01
C GLY A 24 -0.69 -2.06 19.56
N PRO A 25 -0.04 -1.25 18.73
CA PRO A 25 0.45 0.05 19.16
C PRO A 25 -0.70 0.88 19.74
N ASN A 26 -0.49 1.42 20.91
CA ASN A 26 -1.52 2.11 21.68
C ASN A 26 -1.84 3.52 21.17
N SER A 27 -1.16 3.97 20.13
CA SER A 27 -1.35 5.31 19.56
C SER A 27 -0.97 5.35 18.08
N ILE A 28 -1.48 6.38 17.40
CA ILE A 28 -1.09 6.68 16.02
C ILE A 28 0.42 6.90 15.91
N SER A 29 1.02 7.54 16.91
CA SER A 29 2.48 7.77 16.97
C SER A 29 3.26 6.46 16.94
N GLU A 30 2.78 5.45 17.67
CA GLU A 30 3.41 4.13 17.67
C GLU A 30 3.19 3.39 16.36
N LEU A 31 1.99 3.48 15.77
CA LEU A 31 1.72 2.93 14.44
C LEU A 31 2.68 3.51 13.39
N ARG A 32 2.85 4.82 13.39
CA ARG A 32 3.79 5.50 12.50
C ARG A 32 5.23 5.01 12.67
N LYS A 33 5.60 4.73 13.91
CA LYS A 33 6.96 4.31 14.26
C LYS A 33 7.26 2.88 13.80
N TYR A 34 6.28 1.98 13.85
CA TYR A 34 6.49 0.55 13.61
C TYR A 34 6.04 0.06 12.24
N ALA A 35 5.05 0.68 11.64
CA ALA A 35 4.57 0.27 10.33
C ALA A 35 5.52 0.74 9.22
N SER A 36 6.03 -0.20 8.44
CA SER A 36 6.88 0.08 7.30
C SER A 36 6.06 0.03 6.00
N ILE A 37 6.21 1.06 5.18
CA ILE A 37 5.42 1.26 3.97
C ILE A 37 6.34 1.25 2.75
N LEU A 38 5.98 0.45 1.75
CA LEU A 38 6.59 0.50 0.43
C LEU A 38 5.60 1.06 -0.57
N VAL A 39 6.02 2.07 -1.31
CA VAL A 39 5.30 2.58 -2.48
C VAL A 39 5.98 2.06 -3.74
N ILE A 40 5.20 1.46 -4.62
CA ILE A 40 5.65 0.99 -5.94
C ILE A 40 4.90 1.83 -6.98
N ASP A 41 5.60 2.80 -7.54
CA ASP A 41 5.05 3.74 -8.52
C ASP A 41 6.20 4.23 -9.40
N ASP A 42 6.08 4.12 -10.71
CA ASP A 42 7.09 4.58 -11.66
C ASP A 42 7.15 6.10 -11.79
N ASN A 43 6.20 6.80 -11.20
CA ASN A 43 6.18 8.26 -11.10
C ASN A 43 6.51 8.72 -9.69
N GLU A 44 6.65 10.01 -9.53
CA GLU A 44 6.82 10.64 -8.23
C GLU A 44 5.60 10.39 -7.34
N PHE A 45 5.85 9.98 -6.10
CA PHE A 45 4.81 9.87 -5.09
C PHE A 45 4.76 11.15 -4.27
N ALA A 46 3.89 12.08 -4.68
CA ALA A 46 3.81 13.42 -4.10
C ALA A 46 3.63 13.45 -2.56
N PRO A 47 2.87 12.54 -1.93
CA PRO A 47 2.72 12.54 -0.47
C PRO A 47 3.95 12.09 0.32
N GLU A 48 5.00 11.59 -0.31
CA GLU A 48 6.16 10.98 0.38
C GLU A 48 6.77 11.90 1.43
N SER A 49 7.08 13.14 1.06
CA SER A 49 7.71 14.11 1.96
C SER A 49 6.83 14.44 3.16
N SER A 50 5.54 14.59 2.94
CA SER A 50 4.57 14.86 4.00
C SER A 50 4.46 13.69 4.97
N LEU A 51 4.39 12.47 4.46
CA LEU A 51 4.31 11.27 5.29
C LEU A 51 5.57 11.08 6.11
N LYS A 52 6.74 11.27 5.53
CA LYS A 52 8.02 11.22 6.25
C LYS A 52 8.10 12.24 7.39
N ARG A 53 7.67 13.48 7.13
CA ARG A 53 7.63 14.53 8.17
C ARG A 53 6.68 14.18 9.32
N ASN A 54 5.62 13.44 9.02
CA ASN A 54 4.66 12.98 10.02
C ASN A 54 5.09 11.68 10.74
N GLY A 55 6.32 11.21 10.50
CA GLY A 55 6.91 10.10 11.22
C GLY A 55 6.66 8.72 10.63
N TYR A 56 6.06 8.63 9.44
CA TYR A 56 5.89 7.35 8.76
C TYR A 56 7.19 6.84 8.16
N GLN A 57 7.43 5.53 8.30
CA GLN A 57 8.53 4.85 7.64
C GLN A 57 8.10 4.45 6.24
N ILE A 58 8.54 5.19 5.25
CA ILE A 58 8.11 5.00 3.87
C ILE A 58 9.32 4.93 2.94
N GLN A 59 9.28 3.99 2.01
CA GLN A 59 10.22 3.85 0.91
C GLN A 59 9.47 3.86 -0.41
N HIS A 60 10.08 4.43 -1.43
CA HIS A 60 9.53 4.48 -2.77
C HIS A 60 10.44 3.74 -3.73
N LYS A 61 9.87 2.83 -4.49
CA LYS A 61 10.54 2.14 -5.60
C LYS A 61 9.77 2.37 -6.90
N ILE A 62 10.50 2.62 -7.97
CA ILE A 62 9.88 2.80 -9.30
C ILE A 62 9.37 1.47 -9.87
N ASP A 63 9.94 0.37 -9.44
CA ASP A 63 9.51 -0.99 -9.77
C ASP A 63 10.19 -1.99 -8.82
N LEU A 64 9.76 -3.24 -8.86
CA LEU A 64 10.38 -4.33 -8.11
C LEU A 64 11.39 -5.07 -8.99
N ASP A 65 12.54 -5.38 -8.43
CA ASP A 65 13.51 -6.27 -9.07
C ASP A 65 13.14 -7.74 -8.84
N THR A 66 12.64 -8.06 -7.66
CA THR A 66 12.06 -9.37 -7.32
C THR A 66 10.85 -9.20 -6.41
N MET A 67 9.99 -10.21 -6.33
CA MET A 67 8.88 -10.18 -5.38
C MET A 67 9.34 -10.16 -3.92
N LYS A 68 10.55 -10.60 -3.64
CA LYS A 68 11.12 -10.53 -2.29
C LYS A 68 11.38 -9.12 -1.81
N ASP A 69 11.41 -8.15 -2.70
CA ASP A 69 11.61 -6.75 -2.34
C ASP A 69 10.51 -6.23 -1.41
N VAL A 70 9.33 -6.88 -1.39
CA VAL A 70 8.24 -6.49 -0.49
C VAL A 70 8.38 -7.03 0.93
N GLU A 71 9.26 -8.01 1.15
CA GLU A 71 9.33 -8.73 2.44
C GLU A 71 9.53 -7.82 3.66
N PRO A 72 10.38 -6.78 3.63
CA PRO A 72 10.61 -5.93 4.79
C PRO A 72 9.44 -5.03 5.19
N TYR A 73 8.39 -4.95 4.36
CA TYR A 73 7.34 -3.95 4.52
C TYR A 73 6.02 -4.57 4.96
N ASP A 74 5.29 -3.84 5.79
CA ASP A 74 3.98 -4.25 6.30
C ASP A 74 2.85 -3.84 5.36
N ILE A 75 3.00 -2.69 4.73
CA ILE A 75 1.99 -2.07 3.87
C ILE A 75 2.60 -1.80 2.51
N ILE A 76 1.91 -2.22 1.47
CA ILE A 76 2.35 -1.99 0.09
C ILE A 76 1.31 -1.11 -0.62
N LEU A 77 1.74 0.09 -1.03
CA LEU A 77 0.98 0.91 -1.98
C LEU A 77 1.51 0.59 -3.37
N CYS A 78 0.66 0.06 -4.23
CA CYS A 78 1.07 -0.37 -5.55
C CYS A 78 0.26 0.36 -6.63
N ASP A 79 0.95 1.04 -7.53
CA ASP A 79 0.33 1.57 -8.74
C ASP A 79 -0.14 0.41 -9.63
N ILE A 80 -1.24 0.61 -10.32
CA ILE A 80 -1.80 -0.39 -11.23
C ILE A 80 -1.06 -0.43 -12.56
N SER A 81 -0.58 0.72 -13.03
CA SER A 81 0.12 0.81 -14.31
C SER A 81 1.55 1.29 -14.16
N GLY A 82 2.41 0.92 -15.10
CA GLY A 82 3.79 1.37 -15.14
C GLY A 82 4.78 0.57 -14.31
N VAL A 83 4.32 -0.32 -13.44
CA VAL A 83 5.15 -1.13 -12.54
C VAL A 83 4.97 -2.63 -12.83
N GLY A 84 5.88 -3.47 -12.32
CA GLY A 84 5.86 -4.91 -12.59
C GLY A 84 6.49 -5.31 -13.93
N LYS A 85 7.00 -4.36 -14.67
CA LYS A 85 7.60 -4.58 -16.00
C LYS A 85 8.91 -5.34 -15.89
N LYS A 86 9.73 -5.06 -14.90
CA LYS A 86 10.98 -5.78 -14.66
C LYS A 86 10.75 -7.25 -14.33
N LEU A 87 9.61 -7.57 -13.74
CA LEU A 87 9.20 -8.95 -13.44
C LEU A 87 8.55 -9.64 -14.63
N GLY A 88 8.38 -8.95 -15.75
CA GLY A 88 7.75 -9.48 -16.96
C GLY A 88 6.24 -9.59 -16.87
N PHE A 89 5.61 -8.87 -15.98
CA PHE A 89 4.16 -8.93 -15.79
C PHE A 89 3.42 -8.12 -16.85
N LYS A 90 2.59 -8.80 -17.64
CA LYS A 90 1.78 -8.16 -18.69
C LYS A 90 0.72 -7.21 -18.14
N ASN A 91 0.13 -7.54 -16.99
CA ASN A 91 -0.87 -6.70 -16.32
C ASN A 91 -0.25 -5.85 -15.20
N GLU A 92 1.04 -5.64 -15.27
CA GLU A 92 1.76 -4.65 -14.47
C GLU A 92 1.48 -4.77 -12.96
N GLY A 93 1.13 -3.65 -12.32
CA GLY A 93 0.90 -3.60 -10.87
C GLY A 93 -0.26 -4.48 -10.38
N ALA A 94 -1.24 -4.76 -11.24
CA ALA A 94 -2.32 -5.69 -10.91
C ALA A 94 -1.79 -7.09 -10.59
N PHE A 95 -0.79 -7.56 -11.33
CA PHE A 95 -0.14 -8.84 -11.03
C PHE A 95 0.71 -8.79 -9.77
N ILE A 96 1.36 -7.67 -9.49
CA ILE A 96 2.07 -7.49 -8.21
C ILE A 96 1.09 -7.66 -7.06
N ILE A 97 -0.07 -7.02 -7.11
CA ILE A 97 -1.12 -7.14 -6.08
C ILE A 97 -1.53 -8.60 -5.92
N ARG A 98 -1.78 -9.29 -7.00
CA ARG A 98 -2.16 -10.71 -6.97
C ARG A 98 -1.08 -11.57 -6.30
N GLU A 99 0.17 -11.38 -6.68
CA GLU A 99 1.28 -12.16 -6.11
C GLU A 99 1.50 -11.88 -4.62
N ILE A 100 1.36 -10.64 -4.20
CA ILE A 100 1.45 -10.29 -2.77
C ILE A 100 0.29 -10.91 -2.02
N HIS A 101 -0.93 -10.82 -2.53
CA HIS A 101 -2.11 -11.41 -1.91
C HIS A 101 -1.96 -12.91 -1.71
N ALA A 102 -1.40 -13.62 -2.70
CA ALA A 102 -1.20 -15.06 -2.64
C ALA A 102 -0.03 -15.49 -1.75
N SER A 103 1.09 -14.78 -1.84
CA SER A 103 2.35 -15.22 -1.21
C SER A 103 2.62 -14.57 0.15
N TYR A 104 2.01 -13.41 0.41
CA TYR A 104 2.24 -12.63 1.61
C TYR A 104 0.91 -12.22 2.27
N PRO A 105 0.12 -13.17 2.78
CA PRO A 105 -1.25 -12.90 3.25
C PRO A 105 -1.33 -11.97 4.46
N ASN A 106 -0.23 -11.75 5.15
CA ASN A 106 -0.17 -10.87 6.32
C ASN A 106 0.15 -9.41 5.98
N LYS A 107 0.53 -9.13 4.75
CA LYS A 107 0.76 -7.74 4.31
C LYS A 107 -0.55 -7.09 3.92
N ARG A 108 -0.61 -5.76 4.07
CA ARG A 108 -1.74 -4.97 3.62
C ARG A 108 -1.40 -4.33 2.28
N ILE A 109 -2.35 -4.40 1.36
CA ILE A 109 -2.18 -3.96 -0.01
C ILE A 109 -3.15 -2.82 -0.27
N ILE A 110 -2.61 -1.70 -0.74
CA ILE A 110 -3.39 -0.56 -1.21
C ILE A 110 -3.12 -0.43 -2.71
N ALA A 111 -4.15 -0.61 -3.51
CA ALA A 111 -4.07 -0.29 -4.93
C ALA A 111 -4.15 1.23 -5.09
N TYR A 112 -3.10 1.83 -5.63
CA TYR A 112 -2.98 3.29 -5.76
C TYR A 112 -3.05 3.64 -7.26
N THR A 113 -4.15 4.24 -7.68
CA THR A 113 -4.44 4.38 -9.10
C THR A 113 -5.08 5.72 -9.45
N SER A 114 -4.79 6.22 -10.64
CA SER A 114 -5.50 7.35 -11.25
C SER A 114 -6.80 6.92 -11.94
N TYR A 115 -7.01 5.62 -12.11
CA TYR A 115 -8.22 5.10 -12.74
C TYR A 115 -9.33 4.94 -11.71
N THR A 116 -10.47 5.57 -11.95
CA THR A 116 -11.64 5.44 -11.10
C THR A 116 -12.39 4.13 -11.34
N TYR A 117 -12.34 3.62 -12.56
CA TYR A 117 -12.96 2.36 -12.92
C TYR A 117 -12.30 1.79 -14.18
N ASN A 118 -11.90 0.53 -14.10
CA ASN A 118 -11.45 -0.24 -15.25
C ASN A 118 -11.88 -1.71 -15.07
N PRO A 119 -12.83 -2.21 -15.86
CA PRO A 119 -13.34 -3.58 -15.72
C PRO A 119 -12.25 -4.65 -15.80
N ASN A 120 -11.18 -4.41 -16.54
CA ASN A 120 -10.07 -5.34 -16.70
C ASN A 120 -9.30 -5.59 -15.40
N TYR A 121 -9.37 -4.66 -14.44
CA TYR A 121 -8.64 -4.73 -13.18
C TYR A 121 -9.53 -5.02 -11.96
N ASN A 122 -10.86 -5.13 -12.15
CA ASN A 122 -11.78 -5.35 -11.03
C ASN A 122 -11.43 -6.55 -10.17
N GLN A 123 -11.04 -7.66 -10.79
CA GLN A 123 -10.63 -8.87 -10.08
C GLN A 123 -9.39 -8.65 -9.21
N PHE A 124 -8.49 -7.75 -9.61
CA PHE A 124 -7.28 -7.43 -8.85
C PHE A 124 -7.57 -6.44 -7.72
N PHE A 125 -8.50 -5.51 -7.93
CA PHE A 125 -8.93 -4.61 -6.87
C PHE A 125 -9.56 -5.35 -5.69
N SER A 126 -10.24 -6.46 -5.95
CA SER A 126 -10.80 -7.29 -4.86
C SER A 126 -9.72 -7.98 -4.03
N MET A 127 -8.50 -8.12 -4.54
CA MET A 127 -7.36 -8.68 -3.82
C MET A 127 -6.61 -7.63 -3.01
N ALA A 128 -6.81 -6.34 -3.27
CA ALA A 128 -6.31 -5.27 -2.44
C ALA A 128 -7.23 -5.05 -1.24
N ASP A 129 -6.64 -4.69 -0.11
CA ASP A 129 -7.41 -4.36 1.09
C ASP A 129 -8.12 -3.01 0.94
N PHE A 130 -7.53 -2.11 0.16
CA PHE A 130 -8.08 -0.79 -0.10
C PHE A 130 -7.64 -0.29 -1.48
N VAL A 131 -8.50 0.53 -2.12
CA VAL A 131 -8.19 1.21 -3.38
C VAL A 131 -8.18 2.71 -3.12
N ALA A 132 -7.02 3.34 -3.30
CA ALA A 132 -6.84 4.76 -3.11
C ALA A 132 -6.67 5.48 -4.45
N PRO A 133 -7.47 6.49 -4.75
CA PRO A 133 -7.26 7.30 -5.94
C PRO A 133 -6.03 8.20 -5.78
N LYS A 134 -5.31 8.45 -6.87
CA LYS A 134 -4.09 9.28 -6.84
C LYS A 134 -4.36 10.76 -6.52
N ASP A 135 -5.58 11.21 -6.64
CA ASP A 135 -6.00 12.56 -6.29
C ASP A 135 -6.43 12.70 -4.82
N LEU A 136 -6.34 11.64 -4.04
CA LEU A 136 -6.63 11.68 -2.62
C LEU A 136 -5.65 12.61 -1.91
N ALA A 137 -6.18 13.64 -1.24
CA ALA A 137 -5.38 14.52 -0.40
C ALA A 137 -5.00 13.80 0.91
N ILE A 138 -3.70 13.74 1.17
CA ILE A 138 -3.15 13.15 2.38
C ILE A 138 -2.51 14.25 3.24
#